data_119c7245295d831e691e87d5e1963e23
#
_entry.id   119c7245295d831e691e87d5e1963e23
#
_cell.length_a   1.000
_cell.length_b   1.000
_cell.length_c   1.000
_cell.angle_alpha   90.00
_cell.angle_beta   90.00
_cell.angle_gamma   90.00
#
_symmetry.space_group_name_H-M   'P 1'
#
loop_
_entity.id
_entity.type
_entity.pdbx_description
1 polymer ?
#
loop_
_entity_poly.entity_id
_entity_poly.type
_entity_poly.pdbx_seq_one_letter_code
_entity_poly.pdbx_strand_id
1 'polypeptide(L)'
;LDTLYGPISTPAWPDDLIVRALRERGEWGAVETELAARVLRDGCRLWDVGAFLGTFSLGVSRFVTPSAVVAIEANRHLAPHLPRNLSQGMSCPTQVINAGVGLHRGWMIPTPAKEIVNNHGAQEYVFHDAPDNAPNEAVPCFPLRQLRHDHGNYDALKLDIEGAEIDALKSDYNYIKENQPVLWVECNETPQSLLLLSAMRSFGYAPFYIAFPAFRRRSFRREPDLTHSMAYEAALVGARPGVLDDVDWQVEGEEIIARPVTSHNDLRRALFDTPRWSREDWLNLGRAELIARLTRADAGQTLVDFLSGPLSP
;
A
#
# COMPACT_ATOMS: atom_id res chain seq x y z
N LEU A 1 21.49 -3.36 3.44
CA LEU A 1 21.45 -3.21 1.98
C LEU A 1 21.67 -1.75 1.62
N ASP A 2 22.44 -1.48 0.59
CA ASP A 2 22.57 -0.15 -0.01
C ASP A 2 21.42 0.05 -1.01
N THR A 3 20.66 1.12 -0.86
CA THR A 3 19.41 1.32 -1.62
C THR A 3 19.22 2.80 -2.01
N LEU A 4 18.22 3.06 -2.86
CA LEU A 4 17.73 4.39 -3.20
C LEU A 4 17.40 5.26 -1.97
N TYR A 5 17.05 4.62 -0.86
CA TYR A 5 16.65 5.24 0.41
C TYR A 5 17.82 5.37 1.41
N GLY A 6 19.04 5.07 0.98
CA GLY A 6 20.20 4.89 1.86
C GLY A 6 20.33 3.46 2.39
N PRO A 7 21.09 3.25 3.46
CA PRO A 7 21.28 1.93 4.04
C PRO A 7 20.01 1.40 4.69
N ILE A 8 19.50 0.25 4.23
CA ILE A 8 18.32 -0.43 4.79
C ILE A 8 18.76 -1.71 5.54
N SER A 9 18.33 -1.82 6.79
CA SER A 9 18.40 -3.04 7.60
C SER A 9 17.17 -3.90 7.33
N THR A 10 17.36 -5.20 7.09
CA THR A 10 16.29 -6.15 6.80
C THR A 10 16.39 -7.38 7.71
N PRO A 11 15.27 -8.07 7.99
CA PRO A 11 15.31 -9.42 8.53
C PRO A 11 16.08 -10.38 7.61
N ALA A 12 16.44 -11.54 8.14
CA ALA A 12 17.07 -12.61 7.36
C ALA A 12 16.01 -13.39 6.54
N TRP A 13 15.32 -12.72 5.65
CA TRP A 13 14.30 -13.27 4.75
C TRP A 13 14.81 -13.23 3.30
N PRO A 14 15.66 -14.19 2.89
CA PRO A 14 16.31 -14.14 1.58
C PRO A 14 15.34 -14.23 0.40
N ASP A 15 14.23 -14.92 0.61
CA ASP A 15 13.23 -15.21 -0.42
C ASP A 15 12.02 -14.27 -0.37
N ASP A 16 11.95 -13.35 0.59
CA ASP A 16 10.90 -12.34 0.65
C ASP A 16 10.97 -11.40 -0.55
N LEU A 17 9.83 -11.15 -1.18
CA LEU A 17 9.71 -10.36 -2.40
C LEU A 17 10.33 -8.97 -2.27
N ILE A 18 9.98 -8.25 -1.18
CA ILE A 18 10.42 -6.87 -0.95
C ILE A 18 11.91 -6.83 -0.59
N VAL A 19 12.36 -7.73 0.30
CA VAL A 19 13.77 -7.83 0.67
C VAL A 19 14.64 -8.19 -0.53
N ARG A 20 14.14 -9.07 -1.40
CA ARG A 20 14.81 -9.43 -2.65
C ARG A 20 14.88 -8.24 -3.62
N ALA A 21 13.77 -7.51 -3.80
CA ALA A 21 13.76 -6.29 -4.61
C ALA A 21 14.76 -5.24 -4.10
N LEU A 22 14.80 -4.99 -2.79
CA LEU A 22 15.78 -4.09 -2.19
C LEU A 22 17.23 -4.56 -2.39
N ARG A 23 17.48 -5.87 -2.39
CA ARG A 23 18.82 -6.43 -2.62
C ARG A 23 19.24 -6.34 -4.08
N GLU A 24 18.37 -6.74 -4.99
CA GLU A 24 18.66 -6.87 -6.42
C GLU A 24 18.57 -5.54 -7.15
N ARG A 25 17.55 -4.74 -6.85
CA ARG A 25 17.25 -3.48 -7.53
C ARG A 25 17.65 -2.24 -6.74
N GLY A 26 17.78 -2.37 -5.41
CA GLY A 26 18.06 -1.27 -4.50
C GLY A 26 16.85 -0.38 -4.23
N GLU A 27 15.63 -0.81 -4.59
CA GLU A 27 14.41 -0.03 -4.37
C GLU A 27 13.16 -0.92 -4.27
N TRP A 28 12.12 -0.39 -3.63
CA TRP A 28 10.75 -0.90 -3.59
C TRP A 28 9.78 0.26 -3.43
N GLY A 29 8.69 0.30 -4.20
CA GLY A 29 7.69 1.38 -4.13
C GLY A 29 8.20 2.75 -4.56
N ALA A 30 9.29 2.84 -5.36
CA ALA A 30 9.89 4.12 -5.73
C ALA A 30 8.96 4.98 -6.59
N VAL A 31 8.15 4.38 -7.46
CA VAL A 31 7.14 5.09 -8.27
C VAL A 31 6.02 5.61 -7.36
N GLU A 32 5.54 4.77 -6.44
CA GLU A 32 4.54 5.14 -5.46
C GLU A 32 4.93 6.38 -4.68
N THR A 33 6.13 6.37 -4.12
CA THR A 33 6.60 7.47 -3.26
C THR A 33 6.80 8.77 -4.02
N GLU A 34 7.18 8.71 -5.30
CA GLU A 34 7.25 9.88 -6.16
C GLU A 34 5.87 10.46 -6.45
N LEU A 35 4.87 9.62 -6.71
CA LEU A 35 3.48 10.04 -6.91
C LEU A 35 2.86 10.58 -5.62
N ALA A 36 3.05 9.89 -4.50
CA ALA A 36 2.55 10.34 -3.21
C ALA A 36 3.13 11.70 -2.79
N ALA A 37 4.40 11.93 -3.06
CA ALA A 37 5.04 13.20 -2.76
C ALA A 37 4.41 14.40 -3.49
N ARG A 38 3.74 14.19 -4.63
CA ARG A 38 3.10 15.27 -5.40
C ARG A 38 1.84 15.83 -4.75
N VAL A 39 1.25 15.08 -3.83
CA VAL A 39 0.06 15.50 -3.07
C VAL A 39 0.40 15.90 -1.63
N LEU A 40 1.63 15.68 -1.22
CA LEU A 40 2.13 16.07 0.08
C LEU A 40 2.81 17.44 0.03
N ARG A 41 2.98 18.07 1.19
CA ARG A 41 3.66 19.37 1.31
C ARG A 41 4.77 19.29 2.35
N ASP A 42 5.74 20.17 2.22
CA ASP A 42 6.74 20.37 3.26
C ASP A 42 6.08 20.75 4.60
N GLY A 43 6.63 20.24 5.67
CA GLY A 43 6.11 20.43 7.01
C GLY A 43 4.90 19.56 7.37
N CYS A 44 4.39 18.71 6.47
CA CYS A 44 3.30 17.81 6.81
C CYS A 44 3.74 16.79 7.87
N ARG A 45 2.81 16.38 8.71
CA ARG A 45 2.97 15.26 9.62
C ARG A 45 2.45 14.01 8.93
N LEU A 46 3.35 13.09 8.59
CA LEU A 46 3.04 11.87 7.87
C LEU A 46 2.82 10.71 8.86
N TRP A 47 1.72 9.99 8.67
CA TRP A 47 1.49 8.71 9.29
C TRP A 47 1.56 7.62 8.23
N ASP A 48 2.46 6.65 8.45
CA ASP A 48 2.72 5.51 7.57
C ASP A 48 2.28 4.24 8.30
N VAL A 49 1.09 3.76 7.97
CA VAL A 49 0.44 2.60 8.62
C VAL A 49 0.56 1.39 7.69
N GLY A 50 1.18 0.33 8.18
CA GLY A 50 1.73 -0.74 7.36
C GLY A 50 3.08 -0.31 6.80
N ALA A 51 3.96 0.20 7.68
CA ALA A 51 5.21 0.83 7.25
C ALA A 51 6.30 -0.15 6.78
N PHE A 52 6.15 -1.43 7.10
CA PHE A 52 7.11 -2.50 6.77
C PHE A 52 8.55 -2.13 7.11
N LEU A 53 9.41 -1.91 6.13
CA LEU A 53 10.81 -1.48 6.31
C LEU A 53 11.01 0.04 6.27
N GLY A 54 9.93 0.81 6.10
CA GLY A 54 9.93 2.27 6.04
C GLY A 54 10.21 2.85 4.66
N THR A 55 10.18 2.05 3.61
CA THR A 55 10.50 2.48 2.24
C THR A 55 9.58 3.58 1.72
N PHE A 56 8.29 3.56 2.12
CA PHE A 56 7.36 4.63 1.75
C PHE A 56 7.78 5.97 2.38
N SER A 57 7.93 6.02 3.70
CA SER A 57 8.33 7.24 4.40
C SER A 57 9.68 7.78 3.92
N LEU A 58 10.68 6.90 3.76
CA LEU A 58 12.01 7.25 3.26
C LEU A 58 11.96 7.72 1.80
N GLY A 59 11.16 7.08 0.97
CA GLY A 59 11.00 7.45 -0.44
C GLY A 59 10.35 8.82 -0.62
N VAL A 60 9.26 9.08 0.11
CA VAL A 60 8.58 10.39 0.13
C VAL A 60 9.53 11.49 0.60
N SER A 61 10.35 11.22 1.63
CA SER A 61 11.28 12.22 2.19
C SER A 61 12.37 12.70 1.23
N ARG A 62 12.53 12.05 0.09
CA ARG A 62 13.43 12.48 -0.98
C ARG A 62 12.87 13.67 -1.77
N PHE A 63 11.59 13.93 -1.69
CA PHE A 63 10.88 14.95 -2.45
C PHE A 63 10.23 16.00 -1.55
N VAL A 64 9.79 15.59 -0.36
CA VAL A 64 9.08 16.43 0.60
C VAL A 64 9.77 16.30 1.96
N THR A 65 9.83 17.37 2.73
CA THR A 65 10.38 17.36 4.08
C THR A 65 9.24 17.32 5.11
N PRO A 66 8.85 16.14 5.64
CA PRO A 66 7.87 16.06 6.70
C PRO A 66 8.35 16.74 7.98
N SER A 67 7.45 17.28 8.80
CA SER A 67 7.79 17.79 10.12
C SER A 67 7.98 16.67 11.15
N ALA A 68 7.32 15.55 10.95
CA ALA A 68 7.46 14.32 11.73
C ALA A 68 6.86 13.13 10.97
N VAL A 69 7.33 11.92 11.28
CA VAL A 69 6.78 10.66 10.80
C VAL A 69 6.38 9.78 11.96
N VAL A 70 5.16 9.25 11.92
CA VAL A 70 4.70 8.16 12.80
C VAL A 70 4.50 6.92 11.93
N ALA A 71 5.33 5.91 12.12
CA ALA A 71 5.27 4.64 11.41
C ALA A 71 4.65 3.58 12.31
N ILE A 72 3.63 2.90 11.81
CA ILE A 72 2.92 1.85 12.56
C ILE A 72 3.06 0.56 11.78
N GLU A 73 3.51 -0.51 12.47
CA GLU A 73 3.77 -1.80 11.84
C GLU A 73 3.41 -2.94 12.81
N ALA A 74 2.57 -3.85 12.32
CA ALA A 74 2.13 -4.99 13.11
C ALA A 74 3.16 -6.11 13.20
N ASN A 75 3.96 -6.31 12.14
CA ASN A 75 4.92 -7.41 12.10
C ASN A 75 6.07 -7.20 13.09
N ARG A 76 6.08 -8.01 14.16
CA ARG A 76 7.08 -7.92 15.24
C ARG A 76 8.52 -8.16 14.79
N HIS A 77 8.72 -8.91 13.71
CA HIS A 77 10.05 -9.17 13.18
C HIS A 77 10.70 -7.91 12.58
N LEU A 78 9.90 -6.88 12.30
CA LEU A 78 10.37 -5.59 11.78
C LEU A 78 10.75 -4.61 12.90
N ALA A 79 10.36 -4.89 14.14
CA ALA A 79 10.63 -4.01 15.29
C ALA A 79 12.11 -3.60 15.47
N PRO A 80 13.13 -4.44 15.20
CA PRO A 80 14.53 -4.01 15.27
C PRO A 80 15.00 -3.26 14.01
N HIS A 81 14.32 -3.38 12.88
CA HIS A 81 14.76 -2.87 11.58
C HIS A 81 14.12 -1.52 11.25
N LEU A 82 12.80 -1.41 11.34
CA LEU A 82 12.06 -0.19 10.98
C LEU A 82 12.54 1.07 11.74
N PRO A 83 12.68 1.07 13.07
CA PRO A 83 13.18 2.26 13.78
C PRO A 83 14.61 2.64 13.34
N ARG A 84 15.46 1.65 13.09
CA ARG A 84 16.82 1.87 12.61
C ARG A 84 16.83 2.51 11.23
N ASN A 85 16.02 2.00 10.30
CA ASN A 85 15.95 2.51 8.94
C ASN A 85 15.49 3.97 8.94
N LEU A 86 14.40 4.27 9.67
CA LEU A 86 13.88 5.63 9.74
C LEU A 86 14.86 6.58 10.44
N SER A 87 15.48 6.18 11.55
CA SER A 87 16.44 7.03 12.28
C SER A 87 17.70 7.36 11.48
N GLN A 88 18.08 6.50 10.52
CA GLN A 88 19.25 6.72 9.66
C GLN A 88 18.93 7.50 8.38
N GLY A 89 17.70 7.39 7.87
CA GLY A 89 17.32 7.96 6.58
C GLY A 89 16.44 9.22 6.65
N MET A 90 15.81 9.50 7.81
CA MET A 90 14.91 10.65 7.96
C MET A 90 15.64 11.84 8.59
N SER A 91 15.34 13.04 8.11
CA SER A 91 15.84 14.31 8.66
C SER A 91 14.91 14.92 9.73
N CYS A 92 13.72 14.34 9.93
CA CYS A 92 12.73 14.78 10.90
C CYS A 92 12.57 13.78 12.05
N PRO A 93 11.93 14.16 13.17
CA PRO A 93 11.55 13.22 14.22
C PRO A 93 10.72 12.06 13.71
N THR A 94 11.08 10.85 14.12
CA THR A 94 10.38 9.61 13.76
C THR A 94 9.93 8.87 15.00
N GLN A 95 8.74 8.31 14.95
CA GLN A 95 8.21 7.42 15.98
C GLN A 95 7.73 6.13 15.34
N VAL A 96 8.12 5.00 15.91
CA VAL A 96 7.68 3.67 15.45
C VAL A 96 6.82 3.03 16.53
N ILE A 97 5.67 2.51 16.12
CA ILE A 97 4.70 1.83 16.98
C ILE A 97 4.51 0.41 16.45
N ASN A 98 4.87 -0.60 17.23
CA ASN A 98 4.58 -1.98 16.87
C ASN A 98 3.16 -2.34 17.32
N ALA A 99 2.21 -2.15 16.44
CA ALA A 99 0.78 -2.40 16.68
C ALA A 99 0.03 -2.60 15.35
N GLY A 100 -1.12 -3.24 15.44
CA GLY A 100 -2.14 -3.20 14.41
C GLY A 100 -3.04 -1.99 14.55
N VAL A 101 -3.73 -1.63 13.47
CA VAL A 101 -4.75 -0.58 13.46
C VAL A 101 -6.09 -1.17 13.03
N GLY A 102 -7.15 -0.83 13.74
CA GLY A 102 -8.50 -1.35 13.48
C GLY A 102 -9.59 -0.46 14.07
N LEU A 103 -10.82 -0.96 14.06
CA LEU A 103 -11.98 -0.20 14.55
C LEU A 103 -11.99 -0.05 16.07
N HIS A 104 -11.52 -1.07 16.78
CA HIS A 104 -11.56 -1.17 18.23
C HIS A 104 -10.19 -1.52 18.81
N ARG A 105 -10.04 -1.28 20.10
CA ARG A 105 -8.87 -1.78 20.84
C ARG A 105 -8.99 -3.28 21.04
N GLY A 106 -7.89 -3.98 20.82
CA GLY A 106 -7.82 -5.44 20.95
C GLY A 106 -6.45 -5.95 20.54
N TRP A 107 -6.44 -7.04 19.81
CA TRP A 107 -5.24 -7.72 19.34
C TRP A 107 -5.37 -8.09 17.87
N MET A 108 -4.26 -8.01 17.16
CA MET A 108 -4.09 -8.51 15.79
C MET A 108 -3.25 -9.79 15.85
N ILE A 109 -3.77 -10.87 15.28
CA ILE A 109 -3.10 -12.16 15.19
C ILE A 109 -2.80 -12.42 13.73
N PRO A 110 -1.53 -12.70 13.34
CA PRO A 110 -1.21 -13.00 11.97
C PRO A 110 -1.90 -14.28 11.51
N THR A 111 -2.46 -14.27 10.32
CA THR A 111 -2.97 -15.49 9.69
C THR A 111 -1.80 -16.36 9.25
N PRO A 112 -1.99 -17.70 9.17
CA PRO A 112 -0.98 -18.56 8.57
C PRO A 112 -0.63 -18.08 7.15
N ALA A 113 0.66 -18.00 6.83
CA ALA A 113 1.11 -17.58 5.51
C ALA A 113 0.45 -18.46 4.43
N LYS A 114 -0.13 -17.86 3.42
CA LYS A 114 -0.58 -18.58 2.22
C LYS A 114 0.68 -19.09 1.52
N GLU A 115 0.77 -20.40 1.27
CA GLU A 115 1.98 -21.13 0.83
C GLU A 115 2.61 -20.65 -0.50
N ILE A 116 2.06 -19.66 -1.19
CA ILE A 116 2.38 -19.40 -2.59
C ILE A 116 3.31 -18.19 -2.80
N VAL A 117 3.45 -17.27 -1.86
CA VAL A 117 4.31 -16.09 -2.04
C VAL A 117 5.04 -15.76 -0.75
N ASN A 118 6.37 -15.79 -0.79
CA ASN A 118 7.21 -15.26 0.29
C ASN A 118 7.14 -13.71 0.26
N ASN A 119 6.02 -13.15 0.70
CA ASN A 119 5.83 -11.71 0.84
C ASN A 119 5.32 -11.41 2.26
N HIS A 120 6.23 -11.10 3.16
CA HIS A 120 5.88 -10.73 4.53
C HIS A 120 5.24 -9.34 4.63
N GLY A 121 5.33 -8.53 3.58
CA GLY A 121 4.61 -7.26 3.47
C GLY A 121 3.10 -7.48 3.33
N ALA A 122 2.68 -8.54 2.64
CA ALA A 122 1.27 -8.91 2.46
C ALA A 122 0.75 -9.83 3.58
N GLN A 123 1.22 -9.67 4.81
CA GLN A 123 0.76 -10.47 5.95
C GLN A 123 -0.61 -9.98 6.44
N GLU A 124 -1.63 -10.80 6.23
CA GLU A 124 -2.97 -10.55 6.77
C GLU A 124 -3.03 -10.81 8.28
N TYR A 125 -3.88 -10.06 8.97
CA TYR A 125 -4.13 -10.19 10.41
C TYR A 125 -5.61 -10.32 10.70
N VAL A 126 -5.94 -11.08 11.74
CA VAL A 126 -7.31 -11.20 12.26
C VAL A 126 -7.41 -10.48 13.59
N PHE A 127 -8.46 -9.66 13.74
CA PHE A 127 -8.76 -8.97 14.99
C PHE A 127 -9.39 -9.91 16.02
N HIS A 128 -8.97 -9.75 17.28
CA HIS A 128 -9.54 -10.41 18.45
C HIS A 128 -9.69 -9.41 19.61
N ASP A 129 -10.83 -9.44 20.29
CA ASP A 129 -11.09 -8.54 21.43
C ASP A 129 -10.17 -8.83 22.62
N ALA A 130 -10.08 -10.11 23.03
CA ALA A 130 -9.20 -10.56 24.12
C ALA A 130 -8.97 -12.06 23.96
N PRO A 131 -7.88 -12.48 23.35
CA PRO A 131 -7.57 -13.90 23.28
C PRO A 131 -7.07 -14.39 24.64
N ASP A 132 -7.73 -15.42 25.19
CA ASP A 132 -7.33 -16.04 26.47
C ASP A 132 -5.91 -16.62 26.45
N ASN A 133 -5.41 -16.98 25.26
CA ASN A 133 -4.06 -17.46 24.99
C ASN A 133 -3.56 -16.80 23.71
N ALA A 134 -3.19 -15.52 23.79
CA ALA A 134 -2.63 -14.81 22.63
C ALA A 134 -1.36 -15.53 22.14
N PRO A 135 -1.27 -15.89 20.84
CA PRO A 135 -0.02 -16.38 20.27
C PRO A 135 1.12 -15.37 20.50
N ASN A 136 2.35 -15.87 20.51
CA ASN A 136 3.52 -15.00 20.69
C ASN A 136 3.61 -13.91 19.62
N GLU A 137 3.03 -14.13 18.45
CA GLU A 137 2.99 -13.20 17.31
C GLU A 137 1.88 -12.17 17.41
N ALA A 138 0.95 -12.30 18.36
CA ALA A 138 -0.12 -11.31 18.56
C ALA A 138 0.47 -9.95 18.93
N VAL A 139 -0.08 -8.89 18.32
CA VAL A 139 0.28 -7.51 18.62
C VAL A 139 -0.94 -6.72 19.08
N PRO A 140 -0.77 -5.70 19.92
CA PRO A 140 -1.90 -4.86 20.30
C PRO A 140 -2.49 -4.16 19.08
N CYS A 141 -3.81 -4.04 19.07
CA CYS A 141 -4.56 -3.29 18.06
C CYS A 141 -5.19 -2.05 18.68
N PHE A 142 -5.08 -0.93 17.99
CA PHE A 142 -5.65 0.33 18.45
C PHE A 142 -6.44 1.03 17.33
N PRO A 143 -7.52 1.75 17.68
CA PRO A 143 -8.17 2.64 16.73
C PRO A 143 -7.28 3.87 16.44
N LEU A 144 -7.31 4.39 15.20
CA LEU A 144 -6.54 5.58 14.81
C LEU A 144 -6.79 6.78 15.74
N ARG A 145 -8.04 6.99 16.18
CA ARG A 145 -8.37 8.10 17.10
C ARG A 145 -7.60 8.04 18.42
N GLN A 146 -7.32 6.83 18.94
CA GLN A 146 -6.52 6.66 20.15
C GLN A 146 -5.06 6.94 19.86
N LEU A 147 -4.52 6.36 18.81
CA LEU A 147 -3.13 6.61 18.42
C LEU A 147 -2.90 8.10 18.13
N ARG A 148 -3.86 8.76 17.46
CA ARG A 148 -3.77 10.21 17.21
C ARG A 148 -3.82 11.04 18.50
N HIS A 149 -4.63 10.64 19.47
CA HIS A 149 -4.65 11.29 20.78
C HIS A 149 -3.29 11.19 21.47
N ASP A 150 -2.66 10.03 21.39
CA ASP A 150 -1.42 9.71 22.10
C ASP A 150 -0.16 10.24 21.38
N HIS A 151 -0.20 10.32 20.03
CA HIS A 151 0.97 10.61 19.19
C HIS A 151 0.81 11.89 18.35
N GLY A 152 -0.32 12.57 18.41
CA GLY A 152 -0.62 13.84 17.73
C GLY A 152 -1.29 13.65 16.36
N ASN A 153 -1.78 14.74 15.80
CA ASN A 153 -2.52 14.75 14.55
C ASN A 153 -1.66 14.35 13.36
N TYR A 154 -2.29 14.00 12.24
CA TYR A 154 -1.66 13.77 10.95
C TYR A 154 -2.26 14.69 9.87
N ASP A 155 -1.40 15.16 8.96
CA ASP A 155 -1.79 15.89 7.76
C ASP A 155 -1.90 14.95 6.56
N ALA A 156 -1.18 13.84 6.61
CA ALA A 156 -1.19 12.77 5.60
C ALA A 156 -1.19 11.41 6.29
N LEU A 157 -1.98 10.48 5.75
CA LEU A 157 -2.17 9.12 6.23
C LEU A 157 -2.03 8.15 5.05
N LYS A 158 -0.97 7.33 5.06
CA LYS A 158 -0.87 6.14 4.21
C LYS A 158 -1.46 4.96 4.97
N LEU A 159 -2.31 4.19 4.33
CA LEU A 159 -2.85 2.92 4.83
C LEU A 159 -2.59 1.81 3.82
N ASP A 160 -1.88 0.79 4.27
CA ASP A 160 -1.57 -0.41 3.54
C ASP A 160 -1.42 -1.53 4.58
N ILE A 161 -2.56 -2.09 4.97
CA ILE A 161 -2.71 -2.97 6.14
C ILE A 161 -3.57 -4.21 5.84
N GLU A 162 -3.55 -4.61 4.56
CA GLU A 162 -4.03 -5.90 4.09
C GLU A 162 -5.48 -6.23 4.52
N GLY A 163 -6.39 -5.26 4.27
CA GLY A 163 -7.83 -5.44 4.43
C GLY A 163 -8.46 -4.76 5.65
N ALA A 164 -7.68 -4.11 6.51
CA ALA A 164 -8.20 -3.38 7.67
C ALA A 164 -8.38 -1.86 7.44
N GLU A 165 -8.16 -1.36 6.20
CA GLU A 165 -8.15 0.07 5.84
C GLU A 165 -9.47 0.76 6.19
N ILE A 166 -10.60 0.13 5.89
CA ILE A 166 -11.94 0.70 6.14
C ILE A 166 -12.18 0.86 7.64
N ASP A 167 -11.80 -0.13 8.44
CA ASP A 167 -11.96 -0.10 9.88
C ASP A 167 -11.03 0.93 10.52
N ALA A 168 -9.80 1.04 10.02
CA ALA A 168 -8.86 2.07 10.40
C ALA A 168 -9.45 3.47 10.14
N LEU A 169 -9.91 3.75 8.93
CA LEU A 169 -10.52 5.04 8.56
C LEU A 169 -11.76 5.35 9.42
N LYS A 170 -12.66 4.39 9.59
CA LYS A 170 -13.86 4.56 10.42
C LYS A 170 -13.53 4.83 11.88
N SER A 171 -12.41 4.31 12.37
CA SER A 171 -12.00 4.47 13.77
C SER A 171 -11.64 5.91 14.15
N ASP A 172 -11.37 6.79 13.15
CA ASP A 172 -11.11 8.23 13.37
C ASP A 172 -11.99 9.13 12.46
N TYR A 173 -13.21 8.68 12.22
CA TYR A 173 -14.19 9.28 11.29
C TYR A 173 -14.30 10.80 11.42
N ASN A 174 -14.49 11.31 12.63
CA ASN A 174 -14.74 12.75 12.85
C ASN A 174 -13.53 13.57 12.43
N TYR A 175 -12.33 13.17 12.85
CA TYR A 175 -11.11 13.89 12.51
C TYR A 175 -10.87 13.91 11.00
N ILE A 176 -10.99 12.76 10.35
CA ILE A 176 -10.80 12.64 8.89
C ILE A 176 -11.80 13.52 8.14
N LYS A 177 -13.07 13.47 8.54
CA LYS A 177 -14.13 14.25 7.89
C LYS A 177 -13.96 15.77 8.05
N GLU A 178 -13.56 16.22 9.26
CA GLU A 178 -13.43 17.63 9.58
C GLU A 178 -12.13 18.24 9.02
N ASN A 179 -11.03 17.51 9.09
CA ASN A 179 -9.70 18.04 8.75
C ASN A 179 -9.27 17.69 7.32
N GLN A 180 -9.86 16.66 6.73
CA GLN A 180 -9.55 16.17 5.37
C GLN A 180 -8.04 16.07 5.12
N PRO A 181 -7.30 15.26 5.91
CA PRO A 181 -5.90 14.97 5.63
C PRO A 181 -5.75 14.32 4.25
N VAL A 182 -4.56 14.35 3.69
CA VAL A 182 -4.28 13.53 2.50
C VAL A 182 -4.37 12.06 2.91
N LEU A 183 -5.19 11.30 2.19
CA LEU A 183 -5.31 9.85 2.34
C LEU A 183 -4.63 9.18 1.14
N TRP A 184 -3.73 8.26 1.40
CA TRP A 184 -3.13 7.36 0.43
C TRP A 184 -3.42 5.94 0.90
N VAL A 185 -4.40 5.29 0.27
CA VAL A 185 -4.93 4.02 0.77
C VAL A 185 -4.80 2.96 -0.29
N GLU A 186 -4.18 1.83 0.04
CA GLU A 186 -4.07 0.68 -0.84
C GLU A 186 -5.43 0.27 -1.41
N CYS A 187 -5.47 -0.06 -2.70
CA CYS A 187 -6.68 -0.37 -3.44
C CYS A 187 -6.50 -1.61 -4.31
N ASN A 188 -6.65 -2.75 -3.69
CA ASN A 188 -6.54 -4.06 -4.36
C ASN A 188 -7.77 -4.41 -5.19
N GLU A 189 -7.66 -5.41 -6.09
CA GLU A 189 -8.74 -5.90 -6.96
C GLU A 189 -9.72 -6.80 -6.19
N THR A 190 -10.28 -6.26 -5.13
CA THR A 190 -11.23 -6.96 -4.28
C THR A 190 -12.53 -6.18 -4.13
N PRO A 191 -13.65 -6.83 -3.76
CA PRO A 191 -14.89 -6.13 -3.42
C PRO A 191 -14.72 -5.08 -2.32
N GLN A 192 -13.73 -5.23 -1.45
CA GLN A 192 -13.42 -4.29 -0.38
C GLN A 192 -13.05 -2.91 -0.91
N SER A 193 -12.40 -2.82 -2.08
CA SER A 193 -12.07 -1.54 -2.72
C SER A 193 -13.29 -0.71 -3.08
N LEU A 194 -14.42 -1.34 -3.43
CA LEU A 194 -15.68 -0.63 -3.66
C LEU A 194 -16.26 -0.06 -2.36
N LEU A 195 -16.11 -0.80 -1.26
CA LEU A 195 -16.52 -0.33 0.07
C LEU A 195 -15.59 0.78 0.57
N LEU A 196 -14.29 0.69 0.28
CA LEU A 196 -13.30 1.72 0.58
C LEU A 196 -13.65 3.03 -0.13
N LEU A 197 -13.98 2.98 -1.43
CA LEU A 197 -14.45 4.15 -2.18
C LEU A 197 -15.68 4.77 -1.51
N SER A 198 -16.65 3.95 -1.11
CA SER A 198 -17.86 4.43 -0.43
C SER A 198 -17.53 5.08 0.92
N ALA A 199 -16.60 4.51 1.68
CA ALA A 199 -16.14 5.07 2.94
C ALA A 199 -15.47 6.43 2.73
N MET A 200 -14.51 6.56 1.81
CA MET A 200 -13.83 7.82 1.51
C MET A 200 -14.82 8.91 1.07
N ARG A 201 -15.80 8.57 0.23
CA ARG A 201 -16.86 9.50 -0.17
C ARG A 201 -17.73 9.93 1.00
N SER A 202 -18.01 9.06 1.97
CA SER A 202 -18.77 9.41 3.17
C SER A 202 -18.05 10.43 4.07
N PHE A 203 -16.72 10.50 3.99
CA PHE A 203 -15.91 11.54 4.63
C PHE A 203 -15.86 12.86 3.83
N GLY A 204 -16.44 12.89 2.62
CA GLY A 204 -16.48 14.08 1.77
C GLY A 204 -15.33 14.18 0.75
N TYR A 205 -14.57 13.11 0.54
CA TYR A 205 -13.54 13.09 -0.50
C TYR A 205 -14.13 12.85 -1.89
N ALA A 206 -13.44 13.38 -2.90
CA ALA A 206 -13.55 13.02 -4.31
C ALA A 206 -12.27 12.24 -4.71
N PRO A 207 -12.24 10.90 -4.51
CA PRO A 207 -11.00 10.16 -4.65
C PRO A 207 -10.52 10.04 -6.10
N PHE A 208 -9.20 9.96 -6.27
CA PHE A 208 -8.53 9.49 -7.47
C PHE A 208 -8.08 8.04 -7.27
N TYR A 209 -8.26 7.23 -8.30
CA TYR A 209 -7.60 5.93 -8.41
C TYR A 209 -6.28 6.14 -9.13
N ILE A 210 -5.21 5.62 -8.54
CA ILE A 210 -3.87 5.69 -9.09
C ILE A 210 -3.28 4.30 -9.09
N ALA A 211 -2.88 3.80 -10.27
CA ALA A 211 -2.13 2.56 -10.39
C ALA A 211 -0.77 2.83 -11.03
N PHE A 212 0.23 2.18 -10.51
CA PHE A 212 1.63 2.39 -10.85
C PHE A 212 2.41 1.08 -10.83
N PRO A 213 3.49 0.95 -11.64
CA PRO A 213 4.30 -0.25 -11.59
C PRO A 213 5.02 -0.38 -10.24
N ALA A 214 4.96 -1.57 -9.65
CA ALA A 214 5.68 -1.90 -8.42
C ALA A 214 7.20 -1.82 -8.60
N PHE A 215 7.66 -1.98 -9.85
CA PHE A 215 9.07 -1.95 -10.22
C PHE A 215 9.31 -0.94 -11.34
N ARG A 216 10.26 -0.05 -11.15
CA ARG A 216 10.71 0.86 -12.21
C ARG A 216 11.36 0.09 -13.35
N ARG A 217 11.15 0.54 -14.59
CA ARG A 217 11.89 0.02 -15.77
C ARG A 217 13.39 0.24 -15.63
N ARG A 218 13.81 1.32 -14.98
CA ARG A 218 15.21 1.60 -14.64
C ARG A 218 15.33 1.78 -13.14
N SER A 219 15.59 0.70 -12.44
CA SER A 219 15.80 0.71 -11.00
C SER A 219 17.06 1.47 -10.57
N PHE A 220 17.21 1.70 -9.29
CA PHE A 220 18.39 2.35 -8.70
C PHE A 220 19.70 1.67 -9.13
N ARG A 221 19.73 0.35 -9.25
CA ARG A 221 20.90 -0.40 -9.72
C ARG A 221 20.97 -0.54 -11.24
N ARG A 222 20.01 0.04 -11.98
CA ARG A 222 19.94 0.04 -13.44
C ARG A 222 19.88 -1.34 -14.09
N GLU A 223 19.49 -2.36 -13.35
CA GLU A 223 19.27 -3.68 -13.91
C GLU A 223 17.89 -3.76 -14.58
N PRO A 224 17.81 -4.11 -15.86
CA PRO A 224 16.52 -4.30 -16.52
C PRO A 224 15.88 -5.55 -15.95
N ASP A 225 14.64 -5.43 -15.49
CA ASP A 225 13.84 -6.60 -15.14
C ASP A 225 12.60 -6.64 -16.03
N LEU A 226 12.48 -7.69 -16.78
CA LEU A 226 11.31 -8.00 -17.59
C LEU A 226 10.35 -8.98 -16.89
N THR A 227 10.77 -9.56 -15.77
CA THR A 227 10.06 -10.64 -15.08
C THR A 227 8.73 -10.16 -14.50
N HIS A 228 8.68 -8.89 -14.05
CA HIS A 228 7.50 -8.33 -13.39
C HIS A 228 6.94 -7.10 -14.11
N SER A 229 7.01 -7.07 -15.44
CA SER A 229 6.54 -5.94 -16.25
C SER A 229 5.05 -5.60 -16.10
N MET A 230 4.27 -6.57 -15.60
CA MET A 230 2.82 -6.43 -15.36
C MET A 230 2.48 -6.25 -13.87
N ALA A 231 3.49 -6.16 -12.98
CA ALA A 231 3.28 -5.98 -11.57
C ALA A 231 2.90 -4.52 -11.27
N TYR A 232 1.65 -4.29 -10.96
CA TYR A 232 1.11 -2.98 -10.58
C TYR A 232 0.55 -3.04 -9.17
N GLU A 233 0.78 -1.96 -8.44
CA GLU A 233 0.11 -1.61 -7.20
C GLU A 233 -0.88 -0.48 -7.48
N ALA A 234 -1.85 -0.29 -6.60
CA ALA A 234 -2.80 0.78 -6.75
C ALA A 234 -3.21 1.40 -5.41
N ALA A 235 -3.61 2.66 -5.46
CA ALA A 235 -4.13 3.39 -4.32
C ALA A 235 -5.40 4.18 -4.68
N LEU A 236 -6.29 4.35 -3.70
CA LEU A 236 -7.27 5.42 -3.68
C LEU A 236 -6.68 6.60 -2.91
N VAL A 237 -6.58 7.73 -3.59
CA VAL A 237 -6.03 8.95 -3.04
C VAL A 237 -7.13 9.95 -2.79
N GLY A 238 -7.21 10.47 -1.58
CA GLY A 238 -8.14 11.52 -1.19
C GLY A 238 -7.41 12.73 -0.64
N ALA A 239 -7.87 13.92 -1.00
CA ALA A 239 -7.36 15.17 -0.45
C ALA A 239 -8.49 16.21 -0.37
N ARG A 240 -8.21 17.38 0.18
CA ARG A 240 -9.14 18.51 0.15
C ARG A 240 -9.53 18.85 -1.27
N PRO A 241 -10.76 19.38 -1.51
CA PRO A 241 -11.18 19.77 -2.84
C PRO A 241 -10.15 20.63 -3.57
N GLY A 242 -9.92 20.36 -4.83
CA GLY A 242 -9.00 21.07 -5.71
C GLY A 242 -7.54 20.64 -5.61
N VAL A 243 -7.13 19.89 -4.59
CA VAL A 243 -5.72 19.49 -4.43
C VAL A 243 -5.29 18.48 -5.48
N LEU A 244 -6.19 17.57 -5.88
CA LEU A 244 -5.85 16.50 -6.82
C LEU A 244 -6.08 16.87 -8.29
N ASP A 245 -6.78 17.98 -8.57
CA ASP A 245 -7.22 18.32 -9.93
C ASP A 245 -6.06 18.73 -10.85
N ASP A 246 -5.04 19.39 -10.29
CA ASP A 246 -3.88 19.91 -11.03
C ASP A 246 -2.61 19.07 -10.82
N VAL A 247 -2.72 17.88 -10.21
CA VAL A 247 -1.55 17.03 -9.98
C VAL A 247 -1.10 16.38 -11.28
N ASP A 248 0.16 16.57 -11.63
CA ASP A 248 0.80 15.81 -12.70
C ASP A 248 1.12 14.38 -12.22
N TRP A 249 0.32 13.43 -12.67
CA TRP A 249 0.47 12.02 -12.32
C TRP A 249 1.44 11.24 -13.22
N GLN A 250 2.26 11.91 -14.01
CA GLN A 250 3.20 11.24 -14.91
C GLN A 250 4.56 11.03 -14.24
N VAL A 251 5.10 9.82 -14.30
CA VAL A 251 6.47 9.51 -13.89
C VAL A 251 7.26 9.15 -15.14
N GLU A 252 8.42 9.75 -15.34
CA GLU A 252 9.22 9.57 -16.55
C GLU A 252 9.58 8.10 -16.79
N GLY A 253 9.21 7.60 -17.96
CA GLY A 253 9.49 6.23 -18.40
C GLY A 253 8.55 5.18 -17.83
N GLU A 254 7.57 5.57 -17.00
CA GLU A 254 6.60 4.67 -16.38
C GLU A 254 5.18 4.92 -16.90
N GLU A 255 4.39 3.87 -16.97
CA GLU A 255 2.98 3.95 -17.35
C GLU A 255 2.12 4.04 -16.09
N ILE A 256 1.48 5.20 -15.89
CA ILE A 256 0.64 5.47 -14.73
C ILE A 256 -0.81 5.55 -15.16
N ILE A 257 -1.68 4.88 -14.41
CA ILE A 257 -3.13 5.01 -14.56
C ILE A 257 -3.62 5.93 -13.44
N ALA A 258 -4.05 7.13 -13.77
CA ALA A 258 -4.58 8.10 -12.81
C ALA A 258 -5.89 8.66 -13.32
N ARG A 259 -6.95 8.50 -12.54
CA ARG A 259 -8.29 9.01 -12.91
C ARG A 259 -9.17 9.28 -11.68
N PRO A 260 -10.06 10.29 -11.76
CA PRO A 260 -11.07 10.49 -10.73
C PRO A 260 -12.06 9.31 -10.75
N VAL A 261 -12.49 8.87 -9.55
CA VAL A 261 -13.48 7.80 -9.39
C VAL A 261 -14.66 8.32 -8.57
N THR A 262 -15.82 8.49 -9.24
CA THR A 262 -17.02 9.05 -8.65
C THR A 262 -18.07 7.98 -8.34
N SER A 263 -17.94 6.81 -8.92
CA SER A 263 -18.86 5.69 -8.76
C SER A 263 -18.12 4.35 -8.65
N HIS A 264 -18.82 3.32 -8.18
CA HIS A 264 -18.31 1.95 -8.19
C HIS A 264 -17.95 1.47 -9.62
N ASN A 265 -18.71 1.92 -10.63
CA ASN A 265 -18.42 1.55 -12.01
C ASN A 265 -17.15 2.21 -12.53
N ASP A 266 -16.85 3.46 -12.12
CA ASP A 266 -15.59 4.11 -12.47
C ASP A 266 -14.41 3.34 -11.86
N LEU A 267 -14.54 2.94 -10.58
CA LEU A 267 -13.51 2.17 -9.92
C LEU A 267 -13.33 0.78 -10.56
N ARG A 268 -14.43 0.07 -10.85
CA ARG A 268 -14.35 -1.23 -11.55
C ARG A 268 -13.62 -1.13 -12.89
N ARG A 269 -13.90 -0.08 -13.68
CA ARG A 269 -13.19 0.16 -14.95
C ARG A 269 -11.72 0.45 -14.71
N ALA A 270 -11.40 1.26 -13.71
CA ALA A 270 -10.02 1.58 -13.36
C ALA A 270 -9.24 0.32 -12.96
N LEU A 271 -9.81 -0.51 -12.10
CA LEU A 271 -9.26 -1.80 -11.69
C LEU A 271 -9.11 -2.76 -12.88
N PHE A 272 -10.09 -2.79 -13.77
CA PHE A 272 -10.05 -3.63 -14.98
C PHE A 272 -8.92 -3.23 -15.94
N ASP A 273 -8.70 -1.93 -16.11
CA ASP A 273 -7.67 -1.38 -17.01
C ASP A 273 -6.25 -1.53 -16.44
N THR A 274 -6.11 -1.85 -15.14
CA THR A 274 -4.81 -1.97 -14.48
C THR A 274 -4.17 -3.31 -14.79
N PRO A 275 -2.90 -3.35 -15.24
CA PRO A 275 -2.14 -4.59 -15.34
C PRO A 275 -2.05 -5.30 -13.97
N ARG A 276 -1.85 -6.62 -14.01
CA ARG A 276 -1.81 -7.45 -12.80
C ARG A 276 -0.42 -8.03 -12.57
N TRP A 277 -0.16 -8.42 -11.34
CA TRP A 277 1.01 -9.19 -11.00
C TRP A 277 1.08 -10.44 -11.88
N SER A 278 2.16 -10.56 -12.68
CA SER A 278 2.38 -11.75 -13.50
C SER A 278 2.95 -12.87 -12.63
N ARG A 279 2.35 -14.05 -12.75
CA ARG A 279 2.91 -15.27 -12.17
C ARG A 279 4.01 -15.79 -13.09
N GLU A 280 4.98 -16.50 -12.53
CA GLU A 280 6.08 -17.10 -13.33
C GLU A 280 5.56 -18.00 -14.47
N ASP A 281 4.46 -18.72 -14.22
CA ASP A 281 3.81 -19.58 -15.22
C ASP A 281 3.18 -18.77 -16.37
N TRP A 282 2.99 -17.45 -16.21
CA TRP A 282 2.40 -16.59 -17.27
C TRP A 282 3.41 -16.10 -18.29
N LEU A 283 4.71 -16.16 -18.01
CA LEU A 283 5.76 -15.71 -18.94
C LEU A 283 5.75 -16.45 -20.28
N ASN A 284 5.23 -17.67 -20.29
CA ASN A 284 5.14 -18.52 -21.49
C ASN A 284 3.76 -18.48 -22.14
N LEU A 285 2.81 -17.69 -21.63
CA LEU A 285 1.46 -17.62 -22.17
C LEU A 285 1.39 -16.69 -23.39
N GLY A 286 0.56 -17.04 -24.35
CA GLY A 286 0.19 -16.15 -25.45
C GLY A 286 -0.62 -14.94 -24.95
N ARG A 287 -0.60 -13.84 -25.73
CA ARG A 287 -1.34 -12.59 -25.38
C ARG A 287 -2.81 -12.84 -25.06
N ALA A 288 -3.49 -13.67 -25.85
CA ALA A 288 -4.91 -13.97 -25.63
C ALA A 288 -5.14 -14.73 -24.31
N GLU A 289 -4.24 -15.61 -23.97
CA GLU A 289 -4.29 -16.40 -22.75
C GLU A 289 -3.98 -15.54 -21.51
N LEU A 290 -3.04 -14.60 -21.61
CA LEU A 290 -2.77 -13.60 -20.59
C LEU A 290 -3.99 -12.71 -20.33
N ILE A 291 -4.63 -12.22 -21.40
CA ILE A 291 -5.86 -11.41 -21.28
C ILE A 291 -6.95 -12.22 -20.57
N ALA A 292 -7.15 -13.48 -20.96
CA ALA A 292 -8.14 -14.35 -20.35
C ALA A 292 -7.87 -14.57 -18.85
N ARG A 293 -6.63 -14.78 -18.46
CA ARG A 293 -6.24 -14.97 -17.04
C ARG A 293 -6.34 -13.69 -16.24
N LEU A 294 -5.92 -12.56 -16.80
CA LEU A 294 -5.99 -11.25 -16.15
C LEU A 294 -7.42 -10.82 -15.84
N THR A 295 -8.35 -11.13 -16.75
CA THR A 295 -9.76 -10.76 -16.58
C THR A 295 -10.53 -11.70 -15.65
N ARG A 296 -10.01 -12.90 -15.36
CA ARG A 296 -10.71 -13.93 -14.59
C ARG A 296 -9.80 -14.72 -13.64
N ALA A 297 -8.70 -14.13 -13.19
CA ALA A 297 -7.71 -14.81 -12.35
C ALA A 297 -8.32 -15.46 -11.08
N ASP A 298 -9.32 -14.82 -10.52
CA ASP A 298 -9.97 -15.30 -9.28
C ASP A 298 -11.06 -16.36 -9.53
N ALA A 299 -11.43 -16.61 -10.79
CA ALA A 299 -12.56 -17.49 -11.11
C ALA A 299 -12.15 -18.94 -11.42
N GLY A 300 -10.86 -19.27 -11.45
CA GLY A 300 -10.37 -20.61 -11.84
C GLY A 300 -10.76 -21.03 -13.24
N GLN A 301 -11.15 -20.11 -14.11
CA GLN A 301 -11.63 -20.39 -15.45
C GLN A 301 -10.49 -20.62 -16.43
N THR A 302 -10.70 -21.59 -17.33
CA THR A 302 -9.77 -21.85 -18.44
C THR A 302 -9.97 -20.84 -19.58
N LEU A 303 -9.02 -20.77 -20.53
CA LEU A 303 -9.19 -19.99 -21.77
C LEU A 303 -10.45 -20.39 -22.54
N VAL A 304 -10.78 -21.71 -22.54
CA VAL A 304 -11.98 -22.22 -23.20
C VAL A 304 -13.25 -21.66 -22.54
N ASP A 305 -13.28 -21.62 -21.22
CA ASP A 305 -14.41 -21.04 -20.47
C ASP A 305 -14.55 -19.54 -20.75
N PHE A 306 -13.42 -18.83 -20.87
CA PHE A 306 -13.40 -17.43 -21.24
C PHE A 306 -13.96 -17.17 -22.64
N LEU A 307 -13.57 -17.97 -23.62
CA LEU A 307 -13.99 -17.82 -25.02
C LEU A 307 -15.44 -18.25 -25.25
N SER A 308 -15.98 -19.18 -24.47
CA SER A 308 -17.33 -19.71 -24.58
C SER A 308 -18.34 -19.08 -23.60
N GLY A 309 -17.86 -18.35 -22.59
CA GLY A 309 -18.73 -17.69 -21.62
C GLY A 309 -19.31 -16.37 -22.11
N PRO A 310 -20.45 -15.90 -21.56
CA PRO A 310 -20.96 -14.58 -21.86
C PRO A 310 -19.93 -13.53 -21.40
N LEU A 311 -19.62 -12.58 -22.26
CA LEU A 311 -18.87 -11.39 -21.92
C LEU A 311 -19.68 -10.65 -20.85
N SER A 312 -19.24 -10.75 -19.59
CA SER A 312 -19.85 -9.92 -18.53
C SER A 312 -19.54 -8.46 -18.83
N PRO A 313 -20.55 -7.59 -18.75
CA PRO A 313 -20.40 -6.18 -19.05
C PRO A 313 -19.48 -5.45 -18.07
#